data_daa5b86856e950423765b9d90af9caa1
#
_entry.id   daa5b86856e950423765b9d90af9caa1
#
_cell.length_a   1.000
_cell.length_b   1.000
_cell.length_c   1.000
_cell.angle_alpha   90.00
_cell.angle_beta   90.00
_cell.angle_gamma   90.00
#
_symmetry.space_group_name_H-M   'P 1'
#
loop_
_entity.id
_entity.type
_entity.pdbx_description
1 polymer ?
#
loop_
_entity_poly.entity_id
_entity_poly.type
_entity_poly.pdbx_seq_one_letter_code
_entity_poly.pdbx_strand_id
1 'polypeptide(L)'
;KCAEMRAQLIETAVEQDEDIMMMYLEGEEPSVEDLKKCIRKGCIALDFVPVACGSAFKNKGVQPLLDAVLDYLPAPTDLPDVNGSAEGDAEKVMARKPSDDEPFAGLAFKVMADPFVGTLTFVRVYSGVMESGSYVYNSVKGKKERIGRLMEMHANERNDVKMCRAGDIIAVAGLKDTTTGDTLCDNDKPIVLERMEFPDPVIKVAIEPKSKADLEKMSTGLVKLAAEDPSFHFTRDEETNQTVIEGMGELHLEIIVDRLKREFKVEADVGAPQVNYRESISKPASIKYTHKKQSGGSGQYADVQIKFEPLEPGTGFEFATDLKGGSVPKEYIPGVEKGLKDSMMTGVIAGFPVVDVRATLFDGGYHDVDSSVMAFEIAAKAAFREGIPKCGPKLLEPMMQVDVICPEESMGDVIGDLNSRR
;
A
#
# COMPACT_ATOMS: atom_id res chain seq x y z
N LYS A 1 16.83 -48.41 20.58
CA LYS A 1 16.52 -47.09 20.01
C LYS A 1 15.19 -47.09 19.20
N CYS A 2 15.00 -48.03 18.21
CA CYS A 2 13.74 -48.01 17.44
C CYS A 2 12.51 -48.33 18.34
N ALA A 3 12.62 -49.31 19.26
CA ALA A 3 11.56 -49.62 20.21
C ALA A 3 11.25 -48.44 21.17
N GLU A 4 12.26 -47.75 21.64
CA GLU A 4 12.11 -46.55 22.48
C GLU A 4 11.38 -45.44 21.71
N MET A 5 11.78 -45.16 20.46
CA MET A 5 11.16 -44.15 19.62
C MET A 5 9.69 -44.51 19.27
N ARG A 6 9.42 -45.85 19.07
CA ARG A 6 8.03 -46.30 18.86
C ARG A 6 7.18 -46.10 20.11
N ALA A 7 7.70 -46.42 21.29
CA ALA A 7 7.00 -46.18 22.54
C ALA A 7 6.63 -44.69 22.73
N GLN A 8 7.61 -43.80 22.50
CA GLN A 8 7.35 -42.34 22.56
C GLN A 8 6.30 -41.91 21.56
N LEU A 9 6.31 -42.43 20.34
CA LEU A 9 5.27 -42.12 19.33
C LEU A 9 3.89 -42.57 19.81
N ILE A 10 3.78 -43.78 20.38
CA ILE A 10 2.52 -44.29 20.92
C ILE A 10 2.03 -43.44 22.07
N GLU A 11 2.90 -43.11 23.04
CA GLU A 11 2.60 -42.22 24.17
C GLU A 11 2.05 -40.88 23.71
N THR A 12 2.74 -40.20 22.78
CA THR A 12 2.30 -38.91 22.25
C THR A 12 0.99 -39.01 21.47
N ALA A 13 0.79 -40.11 20.73
CA ALA A 13 -0.45 -40.29 19.93
C ALA A 13 -1.67 -40.54 20.81
N VAL A 14 -1.55 -41.43 21.82
CA VAL A 14 -2.72 -41.84 22.63
C VAL A 14 -3.23 -40.73 23.54
N GLU A 15 -2.43 -39.71 23.84
CA GLU A 15 -2.85 -38.50 24.56
C GLU A 15 -4.04 -37.79 23.89
N GLN A 16 -4.26 -38.04 22.61
CA GLN A 16 -5.33 -37.43 21.82
C GLN A 16 -6.71 -38.09 22.00
N ASP A 17 -6.77 -39.27 22.67
CA ASP A 17 -8.02 -39.99 22.89
C ASP A 17 -8.00 -40.68 24.25
N GLU A 18 -8.88 -40.22 25.16
CA GLU A 18 -8.92 -40.68 26.57
C GLU A 18 -9.14 -42.18 26.69
N ASP A 19 -10.00 -42.78 25.85
CA ASP A 19 -10.32 -44.20 25.91
C ASP A 19 -9.11 -45.04 25.50
N ILE A 20 -8.43 -44.67 24.43
CA ILE A 20 -7.25 -45.37 23.94
C ILE A 20 -6.07 -45.18 24.88
N MET A 21 -5.95 -44.02 25.51
CA MET A 21 -4.95 -43.73 26.53
C MET A 21 -5.16 -44.63 27.77
N MET A 22 -6.39 -44.79 28.23
CA MET A 22 -6.69 -45.68 29.36
C MET A 22 -6.33 -47.14 29.03
N MET A 23 -6.70 -47.68 27.87
CA MET A 23 -6.30 -49.01 27.41
C MET A 23 -4.77 -49.18 27.42
N TYR A 24 -4.04 -48.20 26.93
CA TYR A 24 -2.58 -48.23 26.90
C TYR A 24 -1.96 -48.24 28.31
N LEU A 25 -2.54 -47.47 29.25
CA LEU A 25 -2.10 -47.44 30.67
C LEU A 25 -2.39 -48.75 31.39
N GLU A 26 -3.43 -49.48 30.98
CA GLU A 26 -3.75 -50.86 31.48
C GLU A 26 -2.84 -51.91 30.90
N GLY A 27 -1.96 -51.55 29.96
CA GLY A 27 -0.95 -52.43 29.38
C GLY A 27 -1.39 -53.07 28.06
N GLU A 28 -2.49 -52.64 27.45
CA GLU A 28 -2.90 -53.09 26.13
C GLU A 28 -2.27 -52.20 25.04
N GLU A 29 -1.62 -52.85 24.05
CA GLU A 29 -1.00 -52.09 22.93
C GLU A 29 -2.12 -51.68 21.95
N PRO A 30 -2.22 -50.35 21.61
CA PRO A 30 -3.23 -49.88 20.67
C PRO A 30 -3.05 -50.47 19.29
N SER A 31 -4.15 -50.69 18.60
CA SER A 31 -4.12 -51.15 17.22
C SER A 31 -3.54 -50.09 16.27
N VAL A 32 -3.08 -50.48 15.09
CA VAL A 32 -2.59 -49.55 14.07
C VAL A 32 -3.67 -48.56 13.65
N GLU A 33 -4.94 -49.01 13.62
CA GLU A 33 -6.08 -48.16 13.27
C GLU A 33 -6.34 -47.11 14.35
N ASP A 34 -6.27 -47.51 15.62
CA ASP A 34 -6.42 -46.55 16.75
C ASP A 34 -5.30 -45.52 16.78
N LEU A 35 -4.06 -45.96 16.54
CA LEU A 35 -2.94 -45.03 16.44
C LEU A 35 -3.09 -44.02 15.28
N LYS A 36 -3.53 -44.49 14.11
CA LYS A 36 -3.81 -43.60 12.99
C LYS A 36 -4.91 -42.58 13.31
N LYS A 37 -5.98 -43.04 14.00
CA LYS A 37 -7.08 -42.19 14.45
C LYS A 37 -6.55 -41.09 15.43
N CYS A 38 -5.74 -41.48 16.41
CA CYS A 38 -5.12 -40.55 17.37
C CYS A 38 -4.19 -39.56 16.65
N ILE A 39 -3.30 -40.04 15.77
CA ILE A 39 -2.40 -39.18 15.02
C ILE A 39 -3.20 -38.19 14.16
N ARG A 40 -4.28 -38.63 13.47
CA ARG A 40 -5.16 -37.73 12.71
C ARG A 40 -5.76 -36.65 13.58
N LYS A 41 -6.27 -37.02 14.77
CA LYS A 41 -6.89 -36.09 15.72
C LYS A 41 -5.94 -35.01 16.18
N GLY A 42 -4.70 -35.37 16.58
CA GLY A 42 -3.68 -34.41 16.97
C GLY A 42 -3.15 -33.57 15.80
N CYS A 43 -3.10 -34.16 14.58
CA CYS A 43 -2.74 -33.41 13.38
C CYS A 43 -3.79 -32.35 13.03
N ILE A 44 -5.09 -32.65 13.13
CA ILE A 44 -6.18 -31.72 12.87
C ILE A 44 -6.24 -30.62 13.96
N ALA A 45 -5.96 -30.98 15.22
CA ALA A 45 -5.88 -30.04 16.34
C ALA A 45 -4.62 -29.14 16.30
N LEU A 46 -3.65 -29.46 15.41
CA LEU A 46 -2.35 -28.80 15.32
C LEU A 46 -1.45 -28.97 16.56
N ASP A 47 -1.68 -30.04 17.35
CA ASP A 47 -0.88 -30.35 18.51
C ASP A 47 0.52 -30.87 18.14
N PHE A 48 0.60 -31.57 17.02
CA PHE A 48 1.86 -32.04 16.43
C PHE A 48 1.77 -32.26 14.93
N VAL A 49 2.93 -32.39 14.29
CA VAL A 49 3.06 -32.62 12.83
C VAL A 49 3.69 -33.98 12.57
N PRO A 50 3.02 -34.89 11.83
CA PRO A 50 3.61 -36.16 11.42
C PRO A 50 4.81 -35.95 10.48
N VAL A 51 5.92 -36.59 10.76
CA VAL A 51 7.15 -36.53 9.95
C VAL A 51 7.45 -37.91 9.35
N ALA A 52 7.53 -37.99 8.03
CA ALA A 52 7.87 -39.19 7.30
C ALA A 52 9.21 -39.06 6.56
N CYS A 53 9.96 -40.14 6.44
CA CYS A 53 11.22 -40.20 5.70
C CYS A 53 11.04 -40.97 4.39
N GLY A 54 11.65 -40.45 3.32
CA GLY A 54 11.63 -41.09 2.02
C GLY A 54 12.76 -40.63 1.11
N SER A 55 12.88 -41.26 -0.05
CA SER A 55 13.75 -40.86 -1.13
C SER A 55 12.99 -40.92 -2.46
N ALA A 56 12.45 -39.77 -2.87
CA ALA A 56 11.69 -39.65 -4.13
C ALA A 56 12.54 -40.10 -5.33
N PHE A 57 13.80 -39.71 -5.36
CA PHE A 57 14.73 -40.07 -6.44
C PHE A 57 14.94 -41.63 -6.57
N LYS A 58 14.86 -42.33 -5.47
CA LYS A 58 14.95 -43.79 -5.44
C LYS A 58 13.59 -44.49 -5.40
N ASN A 59 12.53 -43.73 -5.52
CA ASN A 59 11.13 -44.21 -5.42
C ASN A 59 10.88 -45.03 -4.14
N LYS A 60 11.40 -44.57 -2.99
CA LYS A 60 11.21 -45.21 -1.69
C LYS A 60 10.43 -44.30 -0.76
N GLY A 61 9.40 -44.87 -0.12
CA GLY A 61 8.56 -44.16 0.83
C GLY A 61 7.54 -43.22 0.20
N VAL A 62 7.38 -43.19 -1.14
CA VAL A 62 6.42 -42.31 -1.84
C VAL A 62 4.99 -42.73 -1.58
N GLN A 63 4.67 -44.03 -1.73
CA GLN A 63 3.33 -44.54 -1.44
C GLN A 63 2.94 -44.37 0.03
N PRO A 64 3.78 -44.74 1.03
CA PRO A 64 3.48 -44.45 2.43
C PRO A 64 3.27 -42.95 2.73
N LEU A 65 3.94 -42.02 2.01
CA LEU A 65 3.68 -40.62 2.15
C LEU A 65 2.29 -40.21 1.62
N LEU A 66 1.90 -40.78 0.47
CA LEU A 66 0.55 -40.55 -0.08
C LEU A 66 -0.54 -41.13 0.84
N ASP A 67 -0.30 -42.32 1.40
CA ASP A 67 -1.19 -42.90 2.40
C ASP A 67 -1.27 -41.99 3.66
N ALA A 68 -0.15 -41.45 4.12
CA ALA A 68 -0.13 -40.54 5.26
C ALA A 68 -0.89 -39.22 5.00
N VAL A 69 -0.90 -38.71 3.76
CA VAL A 69 -1.74 -37.58 3.36
C VAL A 69 -3.23 -37.92 3.52
N LEU A 70 -3.64 -39.09 3.07
CA LEU A 70 -5.04 -39.55 3.21
C LEU A 70 -5.42 -39.87 4.66
N ASP A 71 -4.50 -40.47 5.42
CA ASP A 71 -4.75 -40.85 6.80
C ASP A 71 -4.77 -39.67 7.77
N TYR A 72 -3.94 -38.63 7.59
CA TYR A 72 -3.69 -37.63 8.61
C TYR A 72 -4.13 -36.22 8.25
N LEU A 73 -4.18 -35.82 6.98
CA LEU A 73 -4.61 -34.45 6.63
C LEU A 73 -6.14 -34.33 6.66
N PRO A 74 -6.67 -33.16 7.09
CA PRO A 74 -8.10 -32.93 7.15
C PRO A 74 -8.72 -32.78 5.76
N ALA A 75 -9.91 -33.35 5.57
CA ALA A 75 -10.82 -32.93 4.51
C ALA A 75 -11.54 -31.62 4.94
N PRO A 76 -12.12 -30.85 4.00
CA PRO A 76 -12.93 -29.67 4.35
C PRO A 76 -14.04 -29.96 5.37
N THR A 77 -14.63 -31.16 5.33
CA THR A 77 -15.68 -31.59 6.25
C THR A 77 -15.22 -32.04 7.63
N ASP A 78 -13.91 -32.18 7.85
CA ASP A 78 -13.32 -32.45 9.17
C ASP A 78 -13.06 -31.18 9.99
N LEU A 79 -13.14 -30.03 9.32
CA LEU A 79 -12.89 -28.73 9.94
C LEU A 79 -14.21 -28.11 10.45
N PRO A 80 -14.16 -27.26 11.48
CA PRO A 80 -15.33 -26.52 11.94
C PRO A 80 -15.87 -25.61 10.84
N ASP A 81 -17.11 -25.18 11.02
CA ASP A 81 -17.76 -24.21 10.13
C ASP A 81 -16.90 -22.93 10.04
N VAL A 82 -16.81 -22.37 8.84
CA VAL A 82 -16.05 -21.13 8.62
C VAL A 82 -16.83 -19.94 9.15
N ASN A 83 -16.22 -19.21 10.04
CA ASN A 83 -16.79 -18.00 10.61
C ASN A 83 -16.47 -16.76 9.76
N GLY A 84 -17.40 -15.85 9.75
CA GLY A 84 -17.27 -14.53 9.15
C GLY A 84 -18.19 -13.55 9.87
N SER A 85 -18.25 -12.34 9.40
CA SER A 85 -19.14 -11.30 9.92
C SER A 85 -20.18 -10.87 8.89
N ALA A 86 -21.26 -10.24 9.36
CA ALA A 86 -22.21 -9.62 8.46
C ALA A 86 -21.60 -8.37 7.80
N GLU A 87 -22.02 -8.07 6.58
CA GLU A 87 -21.59 -6.85 5.89
C GLU A 87 -21.98 -5.61 6.69
N GLY A 88 -21.00 -4.75 7.01
CA GLY A 88 -21.20 -3.53 7.80
C GLY A 88 -21.33 -3.72 9.32
N ASP A 89 -21.31 -4.95 9.82
CA ASP A 89 -21.42 -5.27 11.26
C ASP A 89 -20.42 -6.38 11.62
N ALA A 90 -19.24 -5.97 12.05
CA ALA A 90 -18.16 -6.89 12.39
C ALA A 90 -18.44 -7.73 13.67
N GLU A 91 -19.35 -7.30 14.54
CA GLU A 91 -19.69 -8.03 15.77
C GLU A 91 -20.70 -9.15 15.52
N LYS A 92 -21.45 -9.08 14.42
CA LYS A 92 -22.43 -10.10 14.07
C LYS A 92 -21.75 -11.28 13.35
N VAL A 93 -21.40 -12.29 14.14
CA VAL A 93 -20.78 -13.52 13.63
C VAL A 93 -21.79 -14.35 12.82
N MET A 94 -21.35 -14.80 11.66
CA MET A 94 -22.05 -15.70 10.75
C MET A 94 -21.16 -16.91 10.46
N ALA A 95 -21.77 -18.09 10.29
CA ALA A 95 -21.05 -19.32 9.96
C ALA A 95 -21.48 -19.86 8.60
N ARG A 96 -20.60 -20.58 7.93
CA ARG A 96 -20.87 -21.36 6.70
C ARG A 96 -20.30 -22.74 6.85
N LYS A 97 -21.12 -23.74 6.55
CA LYS A 97 -20.69 -25.14 6.49
C LYS A 97 -19.98 -25.43 5.18
N PRO A 98 -18.98 -26.32 5.16
CA PRO A 98 -18.33 -26.76 3.94
C PRO A 98 -19.25 -27.73 3.15
N SER A 99 -20.31 -27.18 2.56
CA SER A 99 -21.32 -27.91 1.80
C SER A 99 -21.70 -27.19 0.52
N ASP A 100 -21.98 -27.93 -0.54
CA ASP A 100 -22.45 -27.38 -1.82
C ASP A 100 -23.86 -26.76 -1.72
N ASP A 101 -24.67 -27.19 -0.75
CA ASP A 101 -26.05 -26.72 -0.54
C ASP A 101 -26.10 -25.37 0.22
N GLU A 102 -24.98 -24.93 0.78
CA GLU A 102 -24.87 -23.66 1.45
C GLU A 102 -24.72 -22.50 0.45
N PRO A 103 -25.04 -21.26 0.85
CA PRO A 103 -24.74 -20.10 0.02
C PRO A 103 -23.25 -19.99 -0.26
N PHE A 104 -22.90 -19.58 -1.49
CA PHE A 104 -21.51 -19.45 -1.88
C PHE A 104 -20.76 -18.46 -0.99
N ALA A 105 -19.57 -18.87 -0.53
CA ALA A 105 -18.58 -18.01 0.11
C ALA A 105 -17.17 -18.52 -0.21
N GLY A 106 -16.31 -17.62 -0.66
CA GLY A 106 -14.91 -17.88 -0.98
C GLY A 106 -14.02 -16.69 -0.68
N LEU A 107 -12.76 -16.97 -0.40
CA LEU A 107 -11.73 -15.98 -0.13
C LEU A 107 -10.77 -15.86 -1.32
N ALA A 108 -10.65 -14.68 -1.87
CA ALA A 108 -9.63 -14.34 -2.85
C ALA A 108 -8.29 -14.15 -2.13
N PHE A 109 -7.49 -15.22 -2.04
CA PHE A 109 -6.27 -15.22 -1.23
C PHE A 109 -5.01 -14.85 -1.98
N LYS A 110 -5.07 -14.81 -3.32
CA LYS A 110 -3.94 -14.43 -4.18
C LYS A 110 -4.44 -13.89 -5.51
N VAL A 111 -3.86 -12.78 -5.93
CA VAL A 111 -4.03 -12.24 -7.28
C VAL A 111 -2.68 -12.29 -7.99
N MET A 112 -2.66 -12.66 -9.27
CA MET A 112 -1.46 -12.63 -10.09
C MET A 112 -1.76 -12.15 -11.51
N ALA A 113 -0.81 -11.46 -12.13
CA ALA A 113 -0.87 -11.10 -13.52
C ALA A 113 -0.40 -12.27 -14.39
N ASP A 114 -1.24 -12.68 -15.33
CA ASP A 114 -0.91 -13.71 -16.31
C ASP A 114 -0.76 -13.06 -17.69
N PRO A 115 0.33 -13.34 -18.44
CA PRO A 115 0.58 -12.72 -19.74
C PRO A 115 -0.49 -13.04 -20.79
N PHE A 116 -1.21 -14.17 -20.66
CA PHE A 116 -2.15 -14.66 -21.66
C PHE A 116 -3.60 -14.41 -21.29
N VAL A 117 -3.93 -14.48 -20.01
CA VAL A 117 -5.30 -14.40 -19.52
C VAL A 117 -5.60 -13.04 -18.88
N GLY A 118 -4.55 -12.30 -18.52
CA GLY A 118 -4.65 -11.05 -17.77
C GLY A 118 -4.54 -11.28 -16.28
N THR A 119 -5.53 -10.85 -15.50
CA THR A 119 -5.54 -11.07 -14.05
C THR A 119 -6.19 -12.42 -13.72
N LEU A 120 -5.49 -13.21 -12.92
CA LEU A 120 -5.97 -14.45 -12.30
C LEU A 120 -6.13 -14.23 -10.81
N THR A 121 -7.32 -14.50 -10.29
CA THR A 121 -7.62 -14.46 -8.86
C THR A 121 -7.79 -15.87 -8.35
N PHE A 122 -6.96 -16.27 -7.40
CA PHE A 122 -7.08 -17.58 -6.74
C PHE A 122 -8.06 -17.48 -5.59
N VAL A 123 -9.08 -18.32 -5.62
CA VAL A 123 -10.16 -18.31 -4.64
C VAL A 123 -10.22 -19.67 -3.95
N ARG A 124 -10.18 -19.67 -2.61
CA ARG A 124 -10.57 -20.81 -1.79
C ARG A 124 -12.07 -20.77 -1.59
N VAL A 125 -12.77 -21.81 -2.05
CA VAL A 125 -14.21 -21.96 -1.85
C VAL A 125 -14.46 -22.63 -0.50
N TYR A 126 -15.16 -21.94 0.39
CA TYR A 126 -15.49 -22.48 1.72
C TYR A 126 -16.89 -23.08 1.77
N SER A 127 -17.84 -22.55 1.01
CA SER A 127 -19.21 -23.07 0.95
C SER A 127 -19.84 -22.78 -0.42
N GLY A 128 -20.85 -23.58 -0.74
CA GLY A 128 -21.63 -23.41 -1.97
C GLY A 128 -20.88 -23.79 -3.23
N VAL A 129 -21.48 -23.42 -4.37
CA VAL A 129 -20.96 -23.70 -5.71
C VAL A 129 -20.83 -22.40 -6.49
N MET A 130 -19.74 -22.27 -7.25
CA MET A 130 -19.53 -21.15 -8.17
C MET A 130 -19.42 -21.68 -9.60
N GLU A 131 -20.16 -21.07 -10.52
CA GLU A 131 -20.21 -21.47 -11.92
C GLU A 131 -19.55 -20.44 -12.85
N SER A 132 -18.91 -20.94 -13.91
CA SER A 132 -18.35 -20.07 -14.96
C SER A 132 -19.46 -19.27 -15.64
N GLY A 133 -19.23 -17.97 -15.82
CA GLY A 133 -20.19 -17.04 -16.42
C GLY A 133 -21.24 -16.46 -15.46
N SER A 134 -21.31 -16.97 -14.22
CA SER A 134 -22.20 -16.46 -13.16
C SER A 134 -21.71 -15.12 -12.59
N TYR A 135 -22.42 -14.64 -11.57
CA TYR A 135 -22.06 -13.44 -10.84
C TYR A 135 -21.82 -13.75 -9.37
N VAL A 136 -20.84 -13.09 -8.79
CA VAL A 136 -20.56 -13.09 -7.35
C VAL A 136 -20.58 -11.68 -6.80
N TYR A 137 -20.77 -11.55 -5.51
CA TYR A 137 -20.74 -10.30 -4.78
C TYR A 137 -19.45 -10.20 -3.96
N ASN A 138 -18.70 -9.14 -4.18
CA ASN A 138 -17.53 -8.79 -3.35
C ASN A 138 -18.04 -7.97 -2.15
N SER A 139 -18.20 -8.61 -1.01
CA SER A 139 -18.76 -8.01 0.20
C SER A 139 -17.83 -6.99 0.88
N VAL A 140 -16.54 -7.02 0.56
CA VAL A 140 -15.57 -6.03 1.08
C VAL A 140 -15.69 -4.70 0.35
N LYS A 141 -15.94 -4.75 -0.96
CA LYS A 141 -16.03 -3.55 -1.84
C LYS A 141 -17.46 -3.15 -2.20
N GLY A 142 -18.46 -3.94 -1.80
CA GLY A 142 -19.86 -3.68 -2.12
C GLY A 142 -20.17 -3.74 -3.61
N LYS A 143 -19.47 -4.60 -4.37
CA LYS A 143 -19.58 -4.68 -5.82
C LYS A 143 -19.93 -6.07 -6.32
N LYS A 144 -20.78 -6.12 -7.35
CA LYS A 144 -21.09 -7.35 -8.07
C LYS A 144 -20.15 -7.51 -9.25
N GLU A 145 -19.50 -8.69 -9.33
CA GLU A 145 -18.55 -9.02 -10.40
C GLU A 145 -18.98 -10.26 -11.17
N ARG A 146 -18.62 -10.29 -12.44
CA ARG A 146 -18.90 -11.43 -13.29
C ARG A 146 -17.72 -12.39 -13.31
N ILE A 147 -17.98 -13.66 -13.05
CA ILE A 147 -17.04 -14.76 -13.24
C ILE A 147 -16.84 -14.96 -14.75
N GLY A 148 -15.61 -14.83 -15.21
CA GLY A 148 -15.28 -15.16 -16.59
C GLY A 148 -15.08 -16.66 -16.77
N ARG A 149 -13.83 -17.13 -16.64
CA ARG A 149 -13.48 -18.55 -16.70
C ARG A 149 -13.02 -19.03 -15.33
N LEU A 150 -13.34 -20.29 -15.05
CA LEU A 150 -12.81 -21.02 -13.90
C LEU A 150 -11.75 -22.00 -14.40
N MET A 151 -10.61 -22.05 -13.73
CA MET A 151 -9.48 -22.88 -14.12
C MET A 151 -8.89 -23.62 -12.92
N GLU A 152 -8.74 -24.91 -13.03
CA GLU A 152 -7.85 -25.65 -12.15
C GLU A 152 -6.42 -25.49 -12.63
N MET A 153 -5.55 -25.12 -11.71
CA MET A 153 -4.14 -24.88 -11.99
C MET A 153 -3.31 -26.08 -11.54
N HIS A 154 -2.56 -26.63 -12.47
CA HIS A 154 -1.58 -27.67 -12.20
C HIS A 154 -0.22 -27.19 -12.69
N ALA A 155 0.60 -26.63 -11.81
CA ALA A 155 1.80 -25.88 -12.14
C ALA A 155 1.49 -24.77 -13.17
N ASN A 156 1.98 -24.88 -14.41
CA ASN A 156 1.71 -23.93 -15.50
C ASN A 156 0.55 -24.35 -16.41
N GLU A 157 -0.02 -25.54 -16.18
CA GLU A 157 -1.16 -26.03 -16.95
C GLU A 157 -2.47 -25.45 -16.39
N ARG A 158 -3.36 -25.07 -17.31
CA ARG A 158 -4.65 -24.45 -17.00
C ARG A 158 -5.74 -25.33 -17.58
N ASN A 159 -6.54 -25.93 -16.72
CA ASN A 159 -7.67 -26.76 -17.12
C ASN A 159 -8.97 -26.01 -16.87
N ASP A 160 -9.66 -25.61 -17.93
CA ASP A 160 -10.96 -24.93 -17.80
C ASP A 160 -12.00 -25.87 -17.20
N VAL A 161 -12.69 -25.40 -16.17
CA VAL A 161 -13.80 -26.12 -15.53
C VAL A 161 -15.07 -25.29 -15.56
N LYS A 162 -16.22 -25.96 -15.48
CA LYS A 162 -17.53 -25.30 -15.54
C LYS A 162 -17.99 -24.76 -14.18
N MET A 163 -17.61 -25.47 -13.12
CA MET A 163 -18.02 -25.19 -11.75
C MET A 163 -16.90 -25.57 -10.78
N CYS A 164 -16.92 -24.99 -9.60
CA CYS A 164 -16.15 -25.40 -8.44
C CYS A 164 -17.04 -25.48 -7.21
N ARG A 165 -16.62 -26.26 -6.22
CA ARG A 165 -17.40 -26.68 -5.05
C ARG A 165 -16.73 -26.28 -3.75
N ALA A 166 -17.46 -26.44 -2.65
CA ALA A 166 -16.92 -26.25 -1.31
C ALA A 166 -15.67 -27.12 -1.10
N GLY A 167 -14.57 -26.48 -0.69
CA GLY A 167 -13.26 -27.11 -0.50
C GLY A 167 -12.27 -26.92 -1.65
N ASP A 168 -12.72 -26.51 -2.83
CA ASP A 168 -11.84 -26.30 -3.98
C ASP A 168 -10.98 -25.01 -3.84
N ILE A 169 -9.83 -25.06 -4.50
CA ILE A 169 -9.01 -23.88 -4.81
C ILE A 169 -9.03 -23.71 -6.32
N ILE A 170 -9.54 -22.58 -6.78
CA ILE A 170 -9.77 -22.32 -8.19
C ILE A 170 -9.15 -20.98 -8.62
N ALA A 171 -8.63 -20.92 -9.85
CA ALA A 171 -8.24 -19.67 -10.48
C ALA A 171 -9.41 -19.09 -11.27
N VAL A 172 -9.76 -17.86 -10.98
CA VAL A 172 -10.87 -17.13 -11.62
C VAL A 172 -10.30 -16.03 -12.51
N ALA A 173 -10.69 -16.03 -13.78
CA ALA A 173 -10.39 -14.94 -14.70
C ALA A 173 -11.61 -14.03 -14.88
N GLY A 174 -11.36 -12.73 -15.07
CA GLY A 174 -12.40 -11.76 -15.39
C GLY A 174 -12.88 -10.92 -14.23
N LEU A 175 -12.40 -11.16 -13.01
CA LEU A 175 -12.59 -10.25 -11.88
C LEU A 175 -11.76 -8.98 -12.10
N LYS A 176 -12.37 -7.81 -11.92
CA LYS A 176 -11.75 -6.51 -12.22
C LYS A 176 -11.38 -5.71 -10.97
N ASP A 177 -12.25 -5.77 -9.98
CA ASP A 177 -12.13 -4.98 -8.75
C ASP A 177 -11.61 -5.82 -7.57
N THR A 178 -11.67 -7.14 -7.66
CA THR A 178 -11.23 -8.05 -6.58
C THR A 178 -9.72 -8.00 -6.37
N THR A 179 -9.32 -7.83 -5.11
CA THR A 179 -7.92 -7.84 -4.66
C THR A 179 -7.68 -8.97 -3.65
N THR A 180 -6.41 -9.22 -3.32
CA THR A 180 -6.04 -10.21 -2.30
C THR A 180 -6.66 -9.85 -0.96
N GLY A 181 -7.30 -10.84 -0.31
CA GLY A 181 -8.01 -10.65 0.96
C GLY A 181 -9.51 -10.36 0.82
N ASP A 182 -10.02 -10.15 -0.40
CA ASP A 182 -11.45 -9.90 -0.60
C ASP A 182 -12.28 -11.18 -0.46
N THR A 183 -13.48 -11.02 0.09
CA THR A 183 -14.49 -12.08 0.16
C THR A 183 -15.44 -11.99 -1.03
N LEU A 184 -15.61 -13.12 -1.70
CA LEU A 184 -16.59 -13.30 -2.75
C LEU A 184 -17.72 -14.20 -2.24
N CYS A 185 -18.97 -13.76 -2.35
CA CYS A 185 -20.10 -14.50 -1.79
C CYS A 185 -21.36 -14.39 -2.64
N ASP A 186 -22.42 -15.05 -2.18
CA ASP A 186 -23.76 -14.92 -2.73
C ASP A 186 -24.31 -13.51 -2.41
N ASN A 187 -24.89 -12.85 -3.42
CA ASN A 187 -25.45 -11.51 -3.28
C ASN A 187 -26.62 -11.41 -2.27
N ASP A 188 -27.40 -12.49 -2.16
CA ASP A 188 -28.62 -12.49 -1.34
C ASP A 188 -28.32 -12.85 0.13
N LYS A 189 -27.16 -13.44 0.38
CA LYS A 189 -26.70 -13.84 1.71
C LYS A 189 -25.23 -13.43 1.91
N PRO A 190 -24.93 -12.14 1.95
CA PRO A 190 -23.56 -11.66 2.06
C PRO A 190 -22.92 -12.06 3.39
N ILE A 191 -21.63 -12.35 3.32
CA ILE A 191 -20.76 -12.62 4.45
C ILE A 191 -19.39 -11.99 4.16
N VAL A 192 -18.71 -11.52 5.19
CA VAL A 192 -17.31 -11.11 5.13
C VAL A 192 -16.51 -12.13 5.92
N LEU A 193 -15.69 -12.91 5.24
CA LEU A 193 -14.76 -13.84 5.85
C LEU A 193 -13.64 -13.08 6.56
N GLU A 194 -12.85 -13.77 7.37
CA GLU A 194 -11.72 -13.18 8.06
C GLU A 194 -10.81 -12.43 7.09
N ARG A 195 -10.52 -11.16 7.39
CA ARG A 195 -9.65 -10.33 6.56
C ARG A 195 -8.20 -10.66 6.84
N MET A 196 -7.41 -10.76 5.78
CA MET A 196 -5.96 -10.76 5.92
C MET A 196 -5.50 -9.35 6.28
N GLU A 197 -4.75 -9.24 7.35
CA GLU A 197 -4.07 -8.00 7.73
C GLU A 197 -2.70 -7.97 7.08
N PHE A 198 -2.46 -6.94 6.29
CA PHE A 198 -1.15 -6.70 5.67
C PHE A 198 -0.46 -5.58 6.43
N PRO A 199 0.82 -5.77 6.81
CA PRO A 199 1.57 -4.72 7.48
C PRO A 199 1.83 -3.54 6.54
N ASP A 200 1.87 -2.34 7.11
CA ASP A 200 2.20 -1.13 6.36
C ASP A 200 3.66 -1.17 5.88
N PRO A 201 3.96 -0.60 4.71
CA PRO A 201 5.31 -0.50 4.19
C PRO A 201 6.24 0.27 5.12
N VAL A 202 7.48 -0.21 5.26
CA VAL A 202 8.47 0.38 6.19
C VAL A 202 9.59 1.13 5.50
N ILE A 203 9.81 0.93 4.21
CA ILE A 203 10.83 1.65 3.44
C ILE A 203 10.27 2.21 2.14
N LYS A 204 10.92 3.26 1.64
CA LYS A 204 10.57 3.96 0.40
C LYS A 204 11.80 4.18 -0.46
N VAL A 205 11.65 3.98 -1.77
CA VAL A 205 12.66 4.35 -2.77
C VAL A 205 11.99 5.05 -3.94
N ALA A 206 12.70 5.97 -4.58
CA ALA A 206 12.27 6.58 -5.83
C ALA A 206 12.69 5.70 -7.02
N ILE A 207 11.80 5.59 -7.99
CA ILE A 207 12.08 4.88 -9.25
C ILE A 207 11.83 5.84 -10.43
N GLU A 208 12.84 6.00 -11.27
CA GLU A 208 12.80 6.91 -12.41
C GLU A 208 13.00 6.14 -13.72
N PRO A 209 12.03 6.19 -14.65
CA PRO A 209 12.15 5.52 -15.93
C PRO A 209 13.18 6.22 -16.82
N LYS A 210 14.01 5.46 -17.55
CA LYS A 210 15.04 6.00 -18.43
C LYS A 210 14.50 6.65 -19.70
N SER A 211 13.27 6.32 -20.09
CA SER A 211 12.63 6.87 -21.29
C SER A 211 11.14 7.10 -21.09
N LYS A 212 10.52 7.89 -21.98
CA LYS A 212 9.06 8.07 -21.99
C LYS A 212 8.29 6.77 -22.24
N ALA A 213 8.84 5.87 -23.07
CA ALA A 213 8.24 4.57 -23.31
C ALA A 213 8.28 3.67 -22.06
N ASP A 214 9.35 3.78 -21.28
CA ASP A 214 9.45 3.06 -20.00
C ASP A 214 8.50 3.60 -18.94
N LEU A 215 8.16 4.89 -18.97
CA LEU A 215 7.18 5.50 -18.06
C LEU A 215 5.80 4.84 -18.18
N GLU A 216 5.30 4.61 -19.40
CA GLU A 216 4.00 3.97 -19.62
C GLU A 216 4.01 2.51 -19.17
N LYS A 217 5.08 1.78 -19.52
CA LYS A 217 5.26 0.38 -19.09
C LYS A 217 5.39 0.28 -17.57
N MET A 218 6.15 1.19 -16.94
CA MET A 218 6.35 1.25 -15.50
C MET A 218 5.02 1.50 -14.79
N SER A 219 4.23 2.48 -15.22
CA SER A 219 2.92 2.76 -14.64
C SER A 219 2.00 1.54 -14.72
N THR A 220 1.96 0.87 -15.88
CA THR A 220 1.16 -0.35 -16.06
C THR A 220 1.68 -1.49 -15.18
N GLY A 221 3.00 -1.67 -15.09
CA GLY A 221 3.64 -2.70 -14.28
C GLY A 221 3.39 -2.50 -12.79
N LEU A 222 3.56 -1.27 -12.30
CA LEU A 222 3.34 -0.94 -10.88
C LEU A 222 1.90 -1.18 -10.45
N VAL A 223 0.91 -0.81 -11.28
CA VAL A 223 -0.51 -1.10 -10.99
C VAL A 223 -0.77 -2.60 -10.86
N LYS A 224 -0.19 -3.41 -11.75
CA LYS A 224 -0.35 -4.87 -11.70
C LYS A 224 0.34 -5.47 -10.47
N LEU A 225 1.57 -5.04 -10.17
CA LEU A 225 2.31 -5.52 -9.01
C LEU A 225 1.63 -5.15 -7.69
N ALA A 226 1.09 -3.94 -7.58
CA ALA A 226 0.32 -3.52 -6.41
C ALA A 226 -1.02 -4.28 -6.25
N ALA A 227 -1.62 -4.72 -7.35
CA ALA A 227 -2.80 -5.59 -7.29
C ALA A 227 -2.47 -7.02 -6.82
N GLU A 228 -1.24 -7.49 -7.08
CA GLU A 228 -0.75 -8.80 -6.63
C GLU A 228 -0.35 -8.81 -5.15
N ASP A 229 0.31 -7.73 -4.71
CA ASP A 229 0.91 -7.63 -3.38
C ASP A 229 0.33 -6.44 -2.60
N PRO A 230 -0.55 -6.68 -1.64
CA PRO A 230 -1.15 -5.63 -0.82
C PRO A 230 -0.17 -4.88 0.11
N SER A 231 1.03 -5.43 0.36
CA SER A 231 2.07 -4.75 1.14
C SER A 231 2.98 -3.85 0.29
N PHE A 232 2.78 -3.86 -1.04
CA PHE A 232 3.47 -3.00 -1.97
C PHE A 232 2.59 -1.83 -2.38
N HIS A 233 3.07 -0.61 -2.16
CA HIS A 233 2.41 0.62 -2.58
C HIS A 233 3.30 1.44 -3.51
N PHE A 234 2.69 2.28 -4.30
CA PHE A 234 3.40 3.29 -5.06
C PHE A 234 2.59 4.57 -5.14
N THR A 235 3.29 5.69 -5.11
CA THR A 235 2.70 7.03 -5.21
C THR A 235 3.53 7.87 -6.17
N ARG A 236 2.91 8.86 -6.78
CA ARG A 236 3.61 9.89 -7.53
C ARG A 236 3.62 11.16 -6.69
N ASP A 237 4.80 11.60 -6.33
CA ASP A 237 4.97 12.86 -5.61
C ASP A 237 4.70 14.02 -6.59
N GLU A 238 3.72 14.85 -6.28
CA GLU A 238 3.28 15.96 -7.16
C GLU A 238 4.32 17.10 -7.22
N GLU A 239 5.15 17.27 -6.19
CA GLU A 239 6.15 18.34 -6.12
C GLU A 239 7.43 17.96 -6.85
N THR A 240 7.94 16.75 -6.60
CA THR A 240 9.18 16.26 -7.22
C THR A 240 8.95 15.57 -8.57
N ASN A 241 7.70 15.21 -8.88
CA ASN A 241 7.31 14.35 -10.00
C ASN A 241 7.95 12.95 -9.96
N GLN A 242 8.59 12.57 -8.87
CA GLN A 242 9.15 11.24 -8.71
C GLN A 242 8.03 10.21 -8.46
N THR A 243 8.23 9.01 -8.97
CA THR A 243 7.45 7.85 -8.55
C THR A 243 8.15 7.21 -7.37
N VAL A 244 7.48 7.16 -6.24
CA VAL A 244 7.97 6.54 -5.00
C VAL A 244 7.30 5.19 -4.84
N ILE A 245 8.09 4.14 -4.65
CA ILE A 245 7.62 2.78 -4.33
C ILE A 245 7.94 2.48 -2.87
N GLU A 246 7.01 1.82 -2.20
CA GLU A 246 7.01 1.55 -0.78
C GLU A 246 6.83 0.06 -0.54
N GLY A 247 7.57 -0.53 0.40
CA GLY A 247 7.54 -1.96 0.67
C GLY A 247 8.09 -2.33 2.04
N MET A 248 8.10 -3.64 2.30
CA MET A 248 8.45 -4.23 3.59
C MET A 248 9.95 -4.31 3.88
N GLY A 249 10.80 -4.00 2.90
CA GLY A 249 12.25 -4.07 3.06
C GLY A 249 12.97 -3.91 1.73
N GLU A 250 14.30 -3.74 1.79
CA GLU A 250 15.15 -3.55 0.60
C GLU A 250 14.99 -4.68 -0.40
N LEU A 251 15.10 -5.93 0.06
CA LEU A 251 14.94 -7.12 -0.80
C LEU A 251 13.57 -7.18 -1.47
N HIS A 252 12.51 -6.77 -0.77
CA HIS A 252 11.17 -6.71 -1.35
C HIS A 252 11.12 -5.75 -2.54
N LEU A 253 11.62 -4.52 -2.36
CA LEU A 253 11.66 -3.52 -3.43
C LEU A 253 12.61 -3.89 -4.56
N GLU A 254 13.75 -4.52 -4.27
CA GLU A 254 14.66 -5.06 -5.30
C GLU A 254 13.97 -6.11 -6.17
N ILE A 255 13.19 -7.02 -5.58
CA ILE A 255 12.40 -8.02 -6.31
C ILE A 255 11.35 -7.34 -7.19
N ILE A 256 10.64 -6.33 -6.69
CA ILE A 256 9.66 -5.57 -7.47
C ILE A 256 10.33 -4.89 -8.69
N VAL A 257 11.47 -4.26 -8.49
CA VAL A 257 12.24 -3.62 -9.58
C VAL A 257 12.75 -4.65 -10.59
N ASP A 258 13.24 -5.79 -10.13
CA ASP A 258 13.69 -6.87 -11.01
C ASP A 258 12.51 -7.47 -11.80
N ARG A 259 11.34 -7.63 -11.19
CA ARG A 259 10.10 -8.01 -11.89
C ARG A 259 9.69 -6.99 -12.94
N LEU A 260 9.73 -5.68 -12.64
CA LEU A 260 9.47 -4.62 -13.61
C LEU A 260 10.39 -4.76 -14.83
N LYS A 261 11.67 -5.02 -14.61
CA LYS A 261 12.64 -5.21 -15.68
C LYS A 261 12.39 -6.49 -16.48
N ARG A 262 12.18 -7.62 -15.82
CA ARG A 262 12.05 -8.93 -16.49
C ARG A 262 10.68 -9.13 -17.16
N GLU A 263 9.60 -8.79 -16.46
CA GLU A 263 8.23 -9.07 -16.93
C GLU A 263 7.70 -7.94 -17.82
N PHE A 264 7.94 -6.67 -17.44
CA PHE A 264 7.41 -5.51 -18.15
C PHE A 264 8.40 -4.82 -19.07
N LYS A 265 9.68 -5.27 -19.10
CA LYS A 265 10.73 -4.69 -19.93
C LYS A 265 10.93 -3.19 -19.67
N VAL A 266 10.93 -2.80 -18.40
CA VAL A 266 11.15 -1.43 -17.93
C VAL A 266 12.62 -1.25 -17.57
N GLU A 267 13.24 -0.21 -18.12
CA GLU A 267 14.55 0.27 -17.66
C GLU A 267 14.33 1.49 -16.77
N ALA A 268 14.77 1.40 -15.52
CA ALA A 268 14.62 2.44 -14.52
C ALA A 268 15.84 2.54 -13.61
N ASP A 269 16.08 3.73 -13.09
CA ASP A 269 17.06 3.99 -12.05
C ASP A 269 16.35 4.06 -10.69
N VAL A 270 16.97 3.52 -9.65
CA VAL A 270 16.43 3.46 -8.30
C VAL A 270 17.33 4.25 -7.35
N GLY A 271 16.76 5.09 -6.53
CA GLY A 271 17.50 5.94 -5.60
C GLY A 271 16.66 6.36 -4.39
N ALA A 272 17.28 7.13 -3.50
CA ALA A 272 16.54 7.72 -2.39
C ALA A 272 15.52 8.75 -2.91
N PRO A 273 14.32 8.82 -2.32
CA PRO A 273 13.36 9.87 -2.64
C PRO A 273 13.96 11.26 -2.35
N GLN A 274 13.60 12.24 -3.16
CA GLN A 274 13.96 13.63 -2.87
C GLN A 274 13.26 14.10 -1.59
N VAL A 275 14.00 14.85 -0.77
CA VAL A 275 13.45 15.46 0.44
C VAL A 275 12.67 16.72 0.04
N ASN A 276 11.41 16.82 0.44
CA ASN A 276 10.55 17.97 0.18
C ASN A 276 10.88 19.10 1.17
N TYR A 277 11.98 19.79 0.91
CA TYR A 277 12.35 20.97 1.68
C TYR A 277 11.34 22.11 1.48
N ARG A 278 11.30 23.02 2.44
CA ARG A 278 10.60 24.32 2.35
C ARG A 278 11.57 25.43 2.67
N GLU A 279 11.24 26.62 2.20
CA GLU A 279 11.94 27.82 2.62
C GLU A 279 11.01 28.66 3.53
N SER A 280 11.58 29.40 4.47
CA SER A 280 10.87 30.37 5.29
C SER A 280 11.79 31.52 5.64
N ILE A 281 11.27 32.53 6.32
CA ILE A 281 12.04 33.70 6.74
C ILE A 281 12.14 33.79 8.26
N SER A 282 13.20 34.44 8.77
CA SER A 282 13.45 34.52 10.21
C SER A 282 13.23 35.92 10.81
N LYS A 283 13.21 36.96 9.99
CA LYS A 283 13.04 38.34 10.43
C LYS A 283 12.24 39.18 9.44
N PRO A 284 11.52 40.21 9.88
CA PRO A 284 10.79 41.07 8.98
C PRO A 284 11.74 41.99 8.17
N ALA A 285 11.37 42.28 6.93
CA ALA A 285 12.00 43.31 6.13
C ALA A 285 10.99 43.97 5.16
N SER A 286 11.25 45.23 4.81
CA SER A 286 10.47 45.93 3.79
C SER A 286 11.33 46.19 2.56
N ILE A 287 10.69 46.12 1.42
CA ILE A 287 11.30 46.33 0.11
C ILE A 287 10.44 47.30 -0.71
N LYS A 288 11.13 48.24 -1.37
CA LYS A 288 10.54 49.04 -2.43
C LYS A 288 11.10 48.58 -3.76
N TYR A 289 10.21 48.30 -4.72
CA TYR A 289 10.60 47.92 -6.08
C TYR A 289 9.76 48.68 -7.10
N THR A 290 10.44 49.31 -8.07
CA THR A 290 9.81 50.06 -9.16
C THR A 290 10.08 49.34 -10.48
N HIS A 291 9.04 48.77 -11.08
CA HIS A 291 9.10 48.26 -12.44
C HIS A 291 8.87 49.37 -13.44
N LYS A 292 9.85 49.65 -14.25
CA LYS A 292 9.77 50.64 -15.33
C LYS A 292 10.38 50.08 -16.61
N LYS A 293 9.58 49.91 -17.65
CA LYS A 293 10.03 49.46 -18.96
C LYS A 293 9.42 50.34 -20.05
N GLN A 294 10.25 50.94 -20.86
CA GLN A 294 9.87 51.68 -22.06
C GLN A 294 10.50 50.99 -23.27
N SER A 295 9.71 50.47 -24.19
CA SER A 295 10.15 49.87 -25.45
C SER A 295 9.14 50.20 -26.52
N GLY A 296 9.33 51.31 -27.26
CA GLY A 296 8.68 51.63 -28.54
C GLY A 296 7.17 51.46 -28.64
N GLY A 297 6.37 51.78 -27.61
CA GLY A 297 4.94 51.64 -27.51
C GLY A 297 4.42 52.03 -26.14
N SER A 298 3.27 51.46 -25.66
CA SER A 298 2.83 51.68 -24.27
C SER A 298 3.86 51.15 -23.28
N GLY A 299 4.31 52.01 -22.35
CA GLY A 299 5.25 51.66 -21.30
C GLY A 299 4.65 50.67 -20.28
N GLN A 300 5.50 50.17 -19.38
CA GLN A 300 5.05 49.43 -18.19
C GLN A 300 5.59 50.14 -16.94
N TYR A 301 4.71 50.47 -16.02
CA TYR A 301 5.06 51.10 -14.77
C TYR A 301 4.30 50.49 -13.60
N ALA A 302 5.01 50.13 -12.53
CA ALA A 302 4.43 49.74 -11.25
C ALA A 302 5.45 49.98 -10.13
N ASP A 303 5.05 50.66 -9.08
CA ASP A 303 5.85 50.81 -7.86
C ASP A 303 5.13 50.12 -6.70
N VAL A 304 5.81 49.23 -6.02
CA VAL A 304 5.28 48.46 -4.89
C VAL A 304 6.19 48.54 -3.70
N GLN A 305 5.60 48.77 -2.52
CA GLN A 305 6.31 48.71 -1.25
C GLN A 305 5.67 47.64 -0.39
N ILE A 306 6.44 46.56 -0.16
CA ILE A 306 5.94 45.33 0.47
C ILE A 306 6.78 45.04 1.72
N LYS A 307 6.11 44.77 2.82
CA LYS A 307 6.70 44.28 4.06
C LYS A 307 6.49 42.77 4.14
N PHE A 308 7.55 42.00 4.31
CA PHE A 308 7.52 40.56 4.57
C PHE A 308 7.76 40.33 6.06
N GLU A 309 6.96 39.46 6.68
CA GLU A 309 7.02 39.09 8.10
C GLU A 309 6.89 37.60 8.25
N PRO A 310 7.69 36.96 9.15
CA PRO A 310 7.51 35.56 9.46
C PRO A 310 6.18 35.32 10.20
N LEU A 311 5.53 34.21 9.91
CA LEU A 311 4.35 33.70 10.61
C LEU A 311 4.72 32.48 11.47
N GLU A 312 3.78 32.06 12.30
CA GLU A 312 3.89 30.79 13.04
C GLU A 312 3.96 29.59 12.07
N PRO A 313 4.75 28.56 12.40
CA PRO A 313 4.86 27.37 11.57
C PRO A 313 3.50 26.74 11.24
N GLY A 314 3.27 26.42 9.97
CA GLY A 314 2.03 25.81 9.48
C GLY A 314 0.94 26.81 9.10
N THR A 315 1.14 28.11 9.23
CA THR A 315 0.17 29.14 8.82
C THR A 315 0.09 29.30 7.30
N GLY A 316 1.19 29.01 6.58
CA GLY A 316 1.26 29.13 5.14
C GLY A 316 1.52 30.56 4.65
N PHE A 317 0.71 31.08 3.73
CA PHE A 317 0.86 32.40 3.16
C PHE A 317 -0.33 33.30 3.44
N GLU A 318 -0.04 34.50 3.97
CA GLU A 318 -1.03 35.55 4.16
C GLU A 318 -0.67 36.80 3.34
N PHE A 319 -1.65 37.32 2.60
CA PHE A 319 -1.53 38.61 1.93
C PHE A 319 -2.41 39.66 2.61
N ALA A 320 -1.82 40.78 2.95
CA ALA A 320 -2.52 41.89 3.57
C ALA A 320 -2.25 43.22 2.82
N THR A 321 -3.15 44.19 2.97
CA THR A 321 -2.99 45.54 2.41
C THR A 321 -3.19 46.57 3.50
N ASP A 322 -2.25 47.52 3.63
CA ASP A 322 -2.32 48.66 4.52
C ASP A 322 -2.00 49.94 3.74
N LEU A 323 -2.74 50.18 2.67
CA LEU A 323 -2.55 51.29 1.75
C LEU A 323 -3.15 52.59 2.32
N LYS A 324 -2.38 53.64 2.35
CA LYS A 324 -2.82 54.97 2.75
C LYS A 324 -3.03 55.85 1.52
N GLY A 325 -4.19 56.53 1.46
CA GLY A 325 -4.43 57.58 0.46
C GLY A 325 -4.61 57.13 -0.99
N GLY A 326 -4.85 55.79 -1.25
CA GLY A 326 -5.11 55.33 -2.62
C GLY A 326 -3.87 55.26 -3.51
N SER A 327 -2.68 55.10 -2.94
CA SER A 327 -1.39 55.05 -3.66
C SER A 327 -1.33 53.91 -4.71
N VAL A 328 -2.07 52.82 -4.52
CA VAL A 328 -2.27 51.75 -5.50
C VAL A 328 -3.78 51.53 -5.71
N PRO A 329 -4.29 51.70 -6.93
CA PRO A 329 -5.69 51.39 -7.25
C PRO A 329 -6.08 49.95 -6.94
N LYS A 330 -7.32 49.74 -6.48
CA LYS A 330 -7.83 48.43 -6.07
C LYS A 330 -7.75 47.36 -7.17
N GLU A 331 -7.86 47.77 -8.43
CA GLU A 331 -7.77 46.94 -9.61
C GLU A 331 -6.41 46.26 -9.82
N TYR A 332 -5.30 46.86 -9.27
CA TYR A 332 -3.94 46.31 -9.40
C TYR A 332 -3.53 45.42 -8.24
N ILE A 333 -4.24 45.47 -7.11
CA ILE A 333 -3.95 44.64 -5.92
C ILE A 333 -3.96 43.13 -6.22
N PRO A 334 -4.94 42.57 -6.98
CA PRO A 334 -4.91 41.17 -7.35
C PRO A 334 -3.68 40.76 -8.14
N GLY A 335 -3.10 41.67 -8.94
CA GLY A 335 -1.83 41.45 -9.64
C GLY A 335 -0.65 41.28 -8.69
N VAL A 336 -0.59 42.09 -7.64
CA VAL A 336 0.46 41.99 -6.60
C VAL A 336 0.31 40.65 -5.86
N GLU A 337 -0.88 40.32 -5.40
CA GLU A 337 -1.14 39.06 -4.69
C GLU A 337 -0.77 37.84 -5.53
N LYS A 338 -1.20 37.80 -6.79
CA LYS A 338 -0.87 36.73 -7.73
C LYS A 338 0.65 36.63 -7.94
N GLY A 339 1.33 37.75 -8.18
CA GLY A 339 2.79 37.78 -8.37
C GLY A 339 3.54 37.23 -7.19
N LEU A 340 3.11 37.55 -5.96
CA LEU A 340 3.69 37.00 -4.73
C LEU A 340 3.42 35.50 -4.60
N LYS A 341 2.16 35.03 -4.78
CA LYS A 341 1.80 33.60 -4.72
C LYS A 341 2.61 32.77 -5.70
N ASP A 342 2.73 33.20 -6.94
CA ASP A 342 3.53 32.52 -7.96
C ASP A 342 5.02 32.45 -7.55
N SER A 343 5.55 33.51 -6.95
CA SER A 343 6.96 33.58 -6.53
C SER A 343 7.25 32.70 -5.32
N MET A 344 6.25 32.49 -4.45
CA MET A 344 6.40 31.62 -3.29
C MET A 344 6.54 30.15 -3.66
N MET A 345 6.07 29.74 -4.83
CA MET A 345 6.27 28.35 -5.32
C MET A 345 7.72 28.06 -5.67
N THR A 346 8.55 29.10 -5.83
CA THR A 346 9.97 28.95 -6.15
C THR A 346 10.79 29.86 -5.23
N GLY A 347 11.40 29.28 -4.21
CA GLY A 347 12.16 30.03 -3.22
C GLY A 347 13.46 30.60 -3.74
N VAL A 348 14.16 31.29 -2.88
CA VAL A 348 15.37 32.08 -3.21
C VAL A 348 16.69 31.45 -2.76
N ILE A 349 16.64 30.39 -1.91
CA ILE A 349 17.83 29.66 -1.43
C ILE A 349 18.15 28.50 -2.38
N ALA A 350 17.21 27.58 -2.50
CA ALA A 350 17.38 26.33 -3.23
C ALA A 350 16.22 26.03 -4.19
N GLY A 351 15.26 26.93 -4.31
CA GLY A 351 14.12 26.82 -5.22
C GLY A 351 12.93 26.06 -4.66
N PHE A 352 12.91 25.79 -3.36
CA PHE A 352 11.78 25.12 -2.70
C PHE A 352 10.66 26.11 -2.35
N PRO A 353 9.40 25.68 -2.24
CA PRO A 353 8.29 26.54 -1.89
C PRO A 353 8.53 27.29 -0.57
N VAL A 354 8.21 28.58 -0.55
CA VAL A 354 8.32 29.42 0.64
C VAL A 354 7.01 29.34 1.42
N VAL A 355 7.09 29.13 2.73
CA VAL A 355 5.94 29.00 3.63
C VAL A 355 6.07 29.91 4.86
N ASP A 356 4.96 30.12 5.56
CA ASP A 356 4.87 30.84 6.82
C ASP A 356 5.36 32.30 6.70
N VAL A 357 4.84 32.99 5.68
CA VAL A 357 5.18 34.40 5.36
C VAL A 357 3.91 35.23 5.18
N ARG A 358 3.86 36.36 5.88
CA ARG A 358 2.89 37.42 5.59
C ARG A 358 3.56 38.49 4.72
N ALA A 359 2.88 38.84 3.63
CA ALA A 359 3.27 39.96 2.76
C ALA A 359 2.23 41.07 2.86
N THR A 360 2.64 42.21 3.33
CA THR A 360 1.76 43.43 3.47
C THR A 360 2.16 44.47 2.43
N LEU A 361 1.27 44.78 1.51
CA LEU A 361 1.40 45.89 0.59
C LEU A 361 0.98 47.19 1.36
N PHE A 362 1.92 48.06 1.69
CA PHE A 362 1.65 49.24 2.53
C PHE A 362 1.76 50.57 1.79
N ASP A 363 2.43 50.61 0.63
CA ASP A 363 2.53 51.78 -0.23
C ASP A 363 2.86 51.38 -1.67
N GLY A 364 2.81 52.33 -2.59
CA GLY A 364 3.16 52.12 -3.99
C GLY A 364 2.91 53.36 -4.85
N GLY A 365 2.98 53.14 -6.17
CA GLY A 365 2.72 54.19 -7.14
C GLY A 365 2.30 53.62 -8.50
N TYR A 366 1.49 54.33 -9.20
CA TYR A 366 1.02 53.98 -10.53
C TYR A 366 1.15 55.15 -11.50
N HIS A 367 1.01 54.84 -12.77
CA HIS A 367 0.98 55.82 -13.86
C HIS A 367 -0.29 55.57 -14.69
N ASP A 368 -1.06 56.64 -14.93
CA ASP A 368 -2.40 56.54 -15.51
C ASP A 368 -2.44 55.81 -16.86
N VAL A 369 -1.36 55.82 -17.64
CA VAL A 369 -1.29 55.23 -18.99
C VAL A 369 -0.51 53.93 -19.02
N ASP A 370 0.57 53.81 -18.21
CA ASP A 370 1.57 52.75 -18.31
C ASP A 370 1.41 51.66 -17.24
N SER A 371 0.43 51.81 -16.33
CA SER A 371 0.16 50.81 -15.30
C SER A 371 -0.85 49.77 -15.76
N SER A 372 -0.62 48.51 -15.36
CA SER A 372 -1.49 47.39 -15.63
C SER A 372 -1.37 46.34 -14.54
N VAL A 373 -2.36 45.45 -14.41
CA VAL A 373 -2.32 44.30 -13.49
C VAL A 373 -1.03 43.45 -13.71
N MET A 374 -0.64 43.26 -14.97
CA MET A 374 0.59 42.54 -15.34
C MET A 374 1.85 43.28 -14.89
N ALA A 375 1.89 44.61 -14.98
CA ALA A 375 3.05 45.38 -14.51
C ALA A 375 3.23 45.25 -12.99
N PHE A 376 2.13 45.25 -12.23
CA PHE A 376 2.13 45.02 -10.78
C PHE A 376 2.47 43.57 -10.41
N GLU A 377 2.04 42.58 -11.20
CA GLU A 377 2.47 41.19 -11.01
C GLU A 377 3.98 41.04 -11.19
N ILE A 378 4.54 41.63 -12.23
CA ILE A 378 6.00 41.59 -12.47
C ILE A 378 6.76 42.35 -11.35
N ALA A 379 6.26 43.52 -10.91
CA ALA A 379 6.85 44.26 -9.83
C ALA A 379 6.87 43.48 -8.50
N ALA A 380 5.75 42.79 -8.20
CA ALA A 380 5.64 41.96 -7.01
C ALA A 380 6.58 40.74 -7.05
N LYS A 381 6.73 40.07 -8.20
CA LYS A 381 7.70 38.97 -8.39
C LYS A 381 9.14 39.45 -8.17
N ALA A 382 9.49 40.65 -8.66
CA ALA A 382 10.81 41.23 -8.46
C ALA A 382 11.02 41.66 -7.02
N ALA A 383 10.02 42.29 -6.40
CA ALA A 383 10.07 42.70 -4.98
C ALA A 383 10.26 41.48 -4.06
N PHE A 384 9.61 40.33 -4.37
CA PHE A 384 9.82 39.09 -3.63
C PHE A 384 11.27 38.63 -3.73
N ARG A 385 11.81 38.50 -4.95
CA ARG A 385 13.20 38.07 -5.18
C ARG A 385 14.24 38.91 -4.50
N GLU A 386 14.02 40.23 -4.37
CA GLU A 386 14.95 41.13 -3.72
C GLU A 386 14.67 41.29 -2.20
N GLY A 387 13.43 41.08 -1.77
CA GLY A 387 13.00 41.26 -0.39
C GLY A 387 13.29 40.05 0.48
N ILE A 388 12.95 38.83 0.02
CA ILE A 388 13.12 37.62 0.82
C ILE A 388 14.57 37.38 1.28
N PRO A 389 15.61 37.59 0.46
CA PRO A 389 17.00 37.48 0.95
C PRO A 389 17.32 38.39 2.14
N LYS A 390 16.67 39.56 2.26
CA LYS A 390 16.85 40.47 3.38
C LYS A 390 16.14 40.04 4.65
N CYS A 391 15.18 39.14 4.53
CA CYS A 391 14.40 38.58 5.63
C CYS A 391 15.10 37.45 6.39
N GLY A 392 16.36 37.14 6.08
CA GLY A 392 17.07 36.00 6.67
C GLY A 392 16.41 34.66 6.34
N PRO A 393 16.38 34.29 5.05
CA PRO A 393 15.73 33.07 4.62
C PRO A 393 16.43 31.84 5.20
N LYS A 394 15.65 30.82 5.54
CA LYS A 394 16.08 29.53 6.11
C LYS A 394 15.44 28.37 5.38
N LEU A 395 16.17 27.27 5.29
CA LEU A 395 15.67 26.00 4.77
C LEU A 395 15.01 25.21 5.91
N LEU A 396 13.84 24.63 5.65
CA LEU A 396 13.11 23.77 6.56
C LEU A 396 13.15 22.35 6.02
N GLU A 397 13.45 21.41 6.91
CA GLU A 397 13.38 19.97 6.66
C GLU A 397 12.03 19.42 7.11
N PRO A 398 11.47 18.40 6.44
CA PRO A 398 10.27 17.73 6.92
C PRO A 398 10.55 16.98 8.22
N MET A 399 9.65 17.10 9.19
CA MET A 399 9.66 16.32 10.43
C MET A 399 8.67 15.16 10.28
N MET A 400 9.09 13.94 10.67
CA MET A 400 8.29 12.75 10.61
C MET A 400 8.08 12.16 12.01
N GLN A 401 6.88 11.65 12.27
CA GLN A 401 6.65 10.79 13.41
C GLN A 401 7.08 9.37 13.02
N VAL A 402 7.86 8.73 13.90
CA VAL A 402 8.38 7.38 13.66
C VAL A 402 8.00 6.50 14.83
N ASP A 403 7.29 5.41 14.54
CA ASP A 403 6.96 4.36 15.49
C ASP A 403 7.84 3.14 15.19
N VAL A 404 8.62 2.69 16.18
CA VAL A 404 9.56 1.57 16.00
C VAL A 404 9.17 0.42 16.91
N ILE A 405 8.92 -0.74 16.31
CA ILE A 405 8.69 -2.00 17.04
C ILE A 405 9.99 -2.81 17.00
N CYS A 406 10.57 -3.08 18.15
CA CYS A 406 11.80 -3.86 18.26
C CYS A 406 11.81 -4.75 19.52
N PRO A 407 12.65 -5.80 19.57
CA PRO A 407 12.89 -6.56 20.78
C PRO A 407 13.43 -5.67 21.91
N GLU A 408 13.11 -6.00 23.17
CA GLU A 408 13.50 -5.23 24.35
C GLU A 408 15.02 -5.01 24.43
N GLU A 409 15.80 -6.02 24.07
CA GLU A 409 17.28 -5.98 24.04
C GLU A 409 17.84 -4.93 23.07
N SER A 410 17.11 -4.58 22.00
CA SER A 410 17.53 -3.60 20.97
C SER A 410 17.04 -2.17 21.26
N MET A 411 16.19 -1.98 22.28
CA MET A 411 15.54 -0.68 22.55
C MET A 411 16.57 0.44 22.82
N GLY A 412 17.64 0.15 23.54
CA GLY A 412 18.70 1.13 23.86
C GLY A 412 19.42 1.64 22.61
N ASP A 413 19.75 0.75 21.69
CA ASP A 413 20.45 1.06 20.43
C ASP A 413 19.54 1.86 19.50
N VAL A 414 18.26 1.49 19.42
CA VAL A 414 17.25 2.22 18.61
C VAL A 414 17.07 3.64 19.13
N ILE A 415 16.90 3.83 20.43
CA ILE A 415 16.78 5.18 21.03
C ILE A 415 18.05 6.00 20.78
N GLY A 416 19.23 5.37 20.92
CA GLY A 416 20.52 6.00 20.64
C GLY A 416 20.64 6.45 19.19
N ASP A 417 20.26 5.63 18.23
CA ASP A 417 20.29 5.97 16.80
C ASP A 417 19.29 7.09 16.46
N LEU A 418 18.05 7.01 16.94
CA LEU A 418 17.04 8.07 16.73
C LEU A 418 17.49 9.42 17.28
N ASN A 419 18.06 9.44 18.48
CA ASN A 419 18.60 10.68 19.07
C ASN A 419 19.78 11.22 18.27
N SER A 420 20.59 10.38 17.64
CA SER A 420 21.72 10.81 16.82
C SER A 420 21.29 11.44 15.49
N ARG A 421 20.11 11.07 15.00
CA ARG A 421 19.51 11.59 13.75
C ARG A 421 18.75 12.91 13.93
N ARG A 422 18.54 13.38 15.15
CA ARG A 422 17.82 14.59 15.64
C ARG A 422 16.32 14.39 15.83
#